data_38168172e41124e327fd75d3e375aeee
#
_entry.id   38168172e41124e327fd75d3e375aeee
#
_cell.length_a   1.000
_cell.length_b   1.000
_cell.length_c   1.000
_cell.angle_alpha   90.00
_cell.angle_beta   90.00
_cell.angle_gamma   90.00
#
_symmetry.space_group_name_H-M   'P 1'
#
loop_
_entity.id
_entity.type
_entity.pdbx_description
1 polymer ?
#
loop_
_entity_poly.entity_id
_entity_poly.type
_entity_poly.pdbx_seq_one_letter_code
_entity_poly.pdbx_strand_id
1 'polypeptide(L)'
;MARKSAEPAMRSRSAPQPRRPSATRLWFKKRRAWLRGIGMVSLAAATLGVAAIGVLALDPMARLRDTTSWLAELGRGPGLSVQEIRVEGREFAPREALLAAIGITPGEAILDFQPAVAKQRLEQIAWVESAHVERRLPGTIVIRITERRAFAVWQRDGRFSVIDREGRVMATERLEAFGPLPLVVGVGAERVAAPMIDLLRSAPEIADRVQAIIRVSERRWNLRLQNGADIMLPEGHEEAAITRLAELQARDRLLDRPLAAVDMRLPDRLVVRMQAPAQPAAPATTPARSQRG
;
A
#
# COMPACT_ATOMS: atom_id res chain seq x y z
N MET A 1 53.51 89.17 -90.71
CA MET A 1 54.51 89.34 -89.68
C MET A 1 54.23 88.58 -88.52
N ALA A 2 54.75 87.45 -88.39
CA ALA A 2 55.83 86.85 -87.69
C ALA A 2 55.76 87.05 -86.16
N ARG A 3 55.56 85.99 -85.36
CA ARG A 3 56.55 85.43 -84.41
C ARG A 3 56.05 84.17 -83.71
N LYS A 4 56.83 83.13 -83.99
CA LYS A 4 56.82 81.86 -83.29
C LYS A 4 57.27 82.01 -81.85
N SER A 5 56.60 81.42 -80.95
CA SER A 5 57.17 81.24 -79.60
C SER A 5 57.04 79.76 -79.24
N ALA A 6 58.15 79.19 -78.85
CA ALA A 6 58.36 77.77 -78.55
C ALA A 6 57.84 77.42 -77.16
N GLU A 7 57.25 76.30 -77.11
CA GLU A 7 56.82 75.62 -75.85
C GLU A 7 57.94 74.70 -75.32
N PRO A 8 58.22 74.69 -74.00
CA PRO A 8 59.22 73.78 -73.46
C PRO A 8 58.55 72.46 -73.02
N ALA A 9 59.12 71.33 -73.37
CA ALA A 9 58.74 69.97 -73.09
C ALA A 9 58.67 69.64 -71.57
N MET A 10 57.55 69.20 -71.17
CA MET A 10 57.31 68.71 -69.81
C MET A 10 57.82 67.28 -69.66
N ARG A 11 58.85 67.03 -68.85
CA ARG A 11 59.38 65.69 -68.51
C ARG A 11 58.44 65.01 -67.62
N SER A 12 57.84 63.87 -68.03
CA SER A 12 57.04 62.96 -67.22
C SER A 12 57.95 62.26 -66.19
N ARG A 13 57.69 62.49 -64.92
CA ARG A 13 58.25 61.72 -63.83
C ARG A 13 57.50 60.40 -63.74
N SER A 14 58.13 59.27 -64.02
CA SER A 14 57.62 57.89 -63.78
C SER A 14 57.51 57.65 -62.30
N ALA A 15 56.29 57.22 -61.84
CA ALA A 15 56.04 56.83 -60.48
C ALA A 15 56.77 55.53 -60.15
N PRO A 16 57.32 55.37 -58.93
CA PRO A 16 57.97 54.11 -58.48
C PRO A 16 56.98 52.97 -58.36
N GLN A 17 57.22 51.85 -59.03
CA GLN A 17 56.44 50.63 -58.93
C GLN A 17 56.58 50.01 -57.52
N PRO A 18 55.49 49.60 -56.90
CA PRO A 18 55.54 48.90 -55.57
C PRO A 18 56.27 47.54 -55.70
N ARG A 19 57.35 47.40 -54.97
CA ARG A 19 58.11 46.16 -54.88
C ARG A 19 57.19 45.03 -54.29
N ARG A 20 56.92 43.95 -55.04
CA ARG A 20 56.19 42.77 -54.58
C ARG A 20 56.98 42.14 -53.42
N PRO A 21 56.33 41.88 -52.28
CA PRO A 21 57.02 41.21 -51.15
C PRO A 21 57.44 39.81 -51.54
N SER A 22 58.67 39.40 -51.18
CA SER A 22 59.20 38.06 -51.48
C SER A 22 58.33 36.94 -50.81
N ALA A 23 58.15 35.82 -51.53
CA ALA A 23 57.35 34.68 -51.09
C ALA A 23 57.76 34.20 -49.70
N THR A 24 59.01 34.30 -49.32
CA THR A 24 59.56 33.93 -48.00
C THR A 24 59.00 34.81 -46.87
N ARG A 25 58.83 36.15 -47.09
CA ARG A 25 58.19 37.00 -46.05
C ARG A 25 56.74 36.75 -45.82
N LEU A 26 55.99 36.34 -46.83
CA LEU A 26 54.60 35.96 -46.72
C LEU A 26 54.47 34.62 -46.05
N TRP A 27 55.40 33.66 -46.28
CA TRP A 27 55.44 32.35 -45.62
C TRP A 27 55.68 32.49 -44.11
N PHE A 28 56.66 33.31 -43.72
CA PHE A 28 56.90 33.56 -42.29
C PHE A 28 55.77 34.28 -41.58
N LYS A 29 55.04 35.20 -42.23
CA LYS A 29 53.87 35.86 -41.64
C LYS A 29 52.70 34.88 -41.45
N LYS A 30 52.44 33.99 -42.42
CA LYS A 30 51.39 32.97 -42.31
C LYS A 30 51.70 31.95 -41.18
N ARG A 31 52.99 31.57 -41.12
CA ARG A 31 53.41 30.61 -40.07
C ARG A 31 53.32 31.23 -38.67
N ARG A 32 53.65 32.49 -38.51
CA ARG A 32 53.54 33.23 -37.25
C ARG A 32 52.07 33.45 -36.84
N ALA A 33 51.18 33.70 -37.77
CA ALA A 33 49.76 33.85 -37.55
C ALA A 33 49.13 32.49 -37.13
N TRP A 34 49.54 31.36 -37.78
CA TRP A 34 49.11 30.03 -37.49
C TRP A 34 49.59 29.56 -36.09
N LEU A 35 50.86 29.84 -35.75
CA LEU A 35 51.40 29.54 -34.42
C LEU A 35 50.73 30.38 -33.31
N ARG A 36 50.30 31.61 -33.57
CA ARG A 36 49.53 32.40 -32.63
C ARG A 36 48.11 31.84 -32.45
N GLY A 37 47.50 31.37 -33.53
CA GLY A 37 46.20 30.69 -33.47
C GLY A 37 46.25 29.41 -32.63
N ILE A 38 47.25 28.56 -32.85
CA ILE A 38 47.46 27.35 -32.05
C ILE A 38 47.72 27.71 -30.59
N GLY A 39 48.56 28.74 -30.32
CA GLY A 39 48.81 29.17 -28.94
C GLY A 39 47.57 29.67 -28.22
N MET A 40 46.71 30.41 -28.89
CA MET A 40 45.43 30.87 -28.32
C MET A 40 44.45 29.72 -28.06
N VAL A 41 44.35 28.75 -28.99
CA VAL A 41 43.49 27.56 -28.82
C VAL A 41 44.01 26.67 -27.68
N SER A 42 45.35 26.51 -27.61
CA SER A 42 45.95 25.72 -26.50
C SER A 42 45.79 26.41 -25.15
N LEU A 43 45.86 27.74 -25.09
CA LEU A 43 45.61 28.50 -23.86
C LEU A 43 44.14 28.42 -23.45
N ALA A 44 43.22 28.55 -24.41
CA ALA A 44 41.78 28.39 -24.15
C ALA A 44 41.42 26.96 -23.70
N ALA A 45 42.03 25.93 -24.30
CA ALA A 45 41.83 24.55 -23.87
C ALA A 45 42.41 24.31 -22.47
N ALA A 46 43.58 24.89 -22.15
CA ALA A 46 44.17 24.78 -20.82
C ALA A 46 43.35 25.51 -19.76
N THR A 47 42.80 26.67 -20.05
CA THR A 47 41.93 27.41 -19.12
C THR A 47 40.59 26.68 -18.91
N LEU A 48 40.01 26.12 -19.97
CA LEU A 48 38.82 25.26 -19.87
C LEU A 48 39.10 23.97 -19.07
N GLY A 49 40.25 23.36 -19.29
CA GLY A 49 40.70 22.18 -18.53
C GLY A 49 40.88 22.48 -17.04
N VAL A 50 41.54 23.59 -16.70
CA VAL A 50 41.69 24.03 -15.30
C VAL A 50 40.35 24.39 -14.68
N ALA A 51 39.44 25.04 -15.41
CA ALA A 51 38.07 25.32 -14.94
C ALA A 51 37.28 24.03 -14.71
N ALA A 52 37.36 23.06 -15.63
CA ALA A 52 36.70 21.76 -15.50
C ALA A 52 37.26 20.95 -14.31
N ILE A 53 38.57 20.93 -14.12
CA ILE A 53 39.23 20.31 -12.96
C ILE A 53 38.82 21.04 -11.68
N GLY A 54 38.74 22.37 -11.70
CA GLY A 54 38.24 23.16 -10.57
C GLY A 54 36.79 22.83 -10.19
N VAL A 55 35.92 22.67 -11.19
CA VAL A 55 34.51 22.27 -10.96
C VAL A 55 34.42 20.82 -10.45
N LEU A 56 35.23 19.91 -11.00
CA LEU A 56 35.29 18.51 -10.53
C LEU A 56 35.94 18.38 -9.15
N ALA A 57 36.99 19.16 -8.85
CA ALA A 57 37.64 19.16 -7.54
C ALA A 57 36.84 19.86 -6.44
N LEU A 58 35.92 20.73 -6.78
CA LEU A 58 35.07 21.45 -5.83
C LEU A 58 33.83 20.65 -5.45
N ASP A 59 33.58 19.48 -6.05
CA ASP A 59 32.41 18.60 -5.85
C ASP A 59 31.21 19.36 -5.24
N PRO A 60 30.46 20.15 -6.06
CA PRO A 60 29.36 20.97 -5.54
C PRO A 60 28.29 20.12 -4.85
N MET A 61 28.19 18.81 -5.19
CA MET A 61 27.31 17.85 -4.54
C MET A 61 27.82 17.43 -3.15
N ALA A 62 29.12 17.37 -2.92
CA ALA A 62 29.68 17.12 -1.58
C ALA A 62 29.40 18.32 -0.66
N ARG A 63 29.53 19.53 -1.14
CA ARG A 63 29.20 20.73 -0.35
C ARG A 63 27.70 20.88 -0.08
N LEU A 64 26.85 20.47 -1.03
CA LEU A 64 25.41 20.40 -0.77
C LEU A 64 25.06 19.33 0.27
N ARG A 65 25.78 18.22 0.30
CA ARG A 65 25.64 17.19 1.37
C ARG A 65 26.15 17.71 2.71
N ASP A 66 27.25 18.42 2.73
CA ASP A 66 27.78 19.02 3.97
C ASP A 66 26.85 20.14 4.49
N THR A 67 26.24 20.94 3.62
CA THR A 67 25.24 21.93 4.05
C THR A 67 23.95 21.31 4.58
N THR A 68 23.60 20.09 4.17
CA THR A 68 22.48 19.35 4.77
C THR A 68 22.87 18.66 6.09
N SER A 69 24.15 18.33 6.28
CA SER A 69 24.60 17.67 7.52
C SER A 69 24.59 18.62 8.72
N TRP A 70 25.00 19.89 8.56
CA TRP A 70 24.92 20.84 9.65
C TRP A 70 23.48 21.24 10.01
N LEU A 71 22.53 21.25 9.04
CA LEU A 71 21.10 21.40 9.31
C LEU A 71 20.57 20.19 10.08
N ALA A 72 21.02 18.97 9.74
CA ALA A 72 20.70 17.79 10.51
C ALA A 72 21.30 17.81 11.94
N GLU A 73 22.49 18.41 12.11
CA GLU A 73 23.09 18.63 13.44
C GLU A 73 22.34 19.69 14.25
N LEU A 74 21.88 20.77 13.63
CA LEU A 74 20.98 21.73 14.27
C LEU A 74 19.66 21.07 14.70
N GLY A 75 19.15 20.12 13.90
CA GLY A 75 17.97 19.32 14.25
C GLY A 75 18.19 18.33 15.40
N ARG A 76 19.45 17.98 15.72
CA ARG A 76 19.83 17.18 16.89
C ARG A 76 20.11 18.02 18.15
N GLY A 77 19.99 19.33 18.06
CA GLY A 77 20.10 20.20 19.23
C GLY A 77 19.01 19.87 20.28
N PRO A 78 19.23 20.17 21.57
CA PRO A 78 18.33 19.78 22.65
C PRO A 78 16.89 20.31 22.54
N GLY A 79 16.59 21.14 21.53
CA GLY A 79 15.26 21.67 21.27
C GLY A 79 14.50 21.02 20.10
N LEU A 80 15.12 20.16 19.28
CA LEU A 80 14.50 19.57 18.07
C LEU A 80 14.64 18.05 18.00
N SER A 81 14.81 17.39 19.14
CA SER A 81 14.75 15.93 19.27
C SER A 81 13.34 15.48 19.64
N VAL A 82 12.97 14.25 19.23
CA VAL A 82 11.73 13.62 19.64
C VAL A 82 11.74 13.41 21.15
N GLN A 83 10.85 14.10 21.85
CA GLN A 83 10.69 14.01 23.30
C GLN A 83 9.51 13.10 23.66
N GLU A 84 8.44 13.18 22.90
CA GLU A 84 7.19 12.46 23.16
C GLU A 84 6.61 11.91 21.87
N ILE A 85 6.15 10.64 21.94
CA ILE A 85 5.34 10.00 20.90
C ILE A 85 3.98 9.70 21.52
N ARG A 86 2.96 10.42 21.09
CA ARG A 86 1.58 10.28 21.57
C ARG A 86 0.77 9.51 20.56
N VAL A 87 0.17 8.40 21.01
CA VAL A 87 -0.73 7.57 20.20
C VAL A 87 -2.14 7.70 20.76
N GLU A 88 -3.07 8.14 19.90
CA GLU A 88 -4.48 8.35 20.21
C GLU A 88 -5.35 7.40 19.35
N GLY A 89 -6.49 6.98 19.89
CA GLY A 89 -7.45 6.11 19.16
C GLY A 89 -7.09 4.62 19.17
N ARG A 90 -6.10 4.21 20.00
CA ARG A 90 -5.72 2.80 20.16
C ARG A 90 -6.60 2.12 21.19
N GLU A 91 -7.19 0.99 20.80
CA GLU A 91 -8.00 0.13 21.67
C GLU A 91 -7.41 -1.29 21.75
N PHE A 92 -7.25 -1.95 20.61
CA PHE A 92 -6.77 -3.35 20.51
C PHE A 92 -5.38 -3.48 19.87
N ALA A 93 -4.97 -2.55 19.01
CA ALA A 93 -3.70 -2.63 18.28
C ALA A 93 -2.51 -2.72 19.25
N PRO A 94 -1.56 -3.66 19.06
CA PRO A 94 -0.37 -3.78 19.88
C PRO A 94 0.48 -2.50 19.80
N ARG A 95 0.75 -1.89 20.94
CA ARG A 95 1.53 -0.64 21.01
C ARG A 95 2.91 -0.79 20.38
N GLU A 96 3.54 -1.93 20.61
CA GLU A 96 4.88 -2.23 20.11
C GLU A 96 4.92 -2.26 18.59
N ALA A 97 3.88 -2.83 17.95
CA ALA A 97 3.75 -2.86 16.50
C ALA A 97 3.59 -1.45 15.91
N LEU A 98 2.81 -0.59 16.58
CA LEU A 98 2.64 0.80 16.16
C LEU A 98 3.96 1.57 16.29
N LEU A 99 4.67 1.46 17.42
CA LEU A 99 5.95 2.12 17.63
C LEU A 99 7.02 1.66 16.64
N ALA A 100 7.08 0.36 16.34
CA ALA A 100 7.99 -0.20 15.33
C ALA A 100 7.70 0.34 13.93
N ALA A 101 6.42 0.49 13.57
CA ALA A 101 6.02 1.01 12.26
C ALA A 101 6.36 2.49 12.06
N ILE A 102 6.36 3.28 13.13
CA ILE A 102 6.71 4.72 13.10
C ILE A 102 8.16 4.90 12.65
N GLY A 103 9.07 4.04 13.09
CA GLY A 103 10.47 4.05 12.67
C GLY A 103 11.26 5.24 13.19
N ILE A 104 10.90 5.79 14.36
CA ILE A 104 11.65 6.81 15.08
C ILE A 104 11.51 6.58 16.59
N THR A 105 12.57 6.87 17.35
CA THR A 105 12.63 6.72 18.78
C THR A 105 12.84 8.07 19.50
N PRO A 106 12.47 8.18 20.78
CA PRO A 106 12.80 9.36 21.58
C PRO A 106 14.31 9.63 21.58
N GLY A 107 14.69 10.91 21.40
CA GLY A 107 16.07 11.36 21.29
C GLY A 107 16.56 11.57 19.85
N GLU A 108 15.92 10.99 18.85
CA GLU A 108 16.26 11.21 17.44
C GLU A 108 15.80 12.59 16.93
N ALA A 109 16.41 13.07 15.84
CA ALA A 109 16.07 14.36 15.26
C ALA A 109 14.64 14.37 14.69
N ILE A 110 13.77 15.22 15.22
CA ILE A 110 12.36 15.28 14.80
C ILE A 110 12.20 15.75 13.34
N LEU A 111 13.18 16.49 12.80
CA LEU A 111 13.15 16.99 11.43
C LEU A 111 13.37 15.87 10.38
N ASP A 112 14.09 14.81 10.76
CA ASP A 112 14.34 13.66 9.90
C ASP A 112 13.09 12.75 9.79
N PHE A 113 12.16 12.91 10.72
CA PHE A 113 10.91 12.14 10.71
C PHE A 113 10.00 12.53 9.55
N GLN A 114 9.56 11.54 8.79
CA GLN A 114 8.66 11.70 7.64
C GLN A 114 7.24 11.19 7.98
N PRO A 115 6.30 12.08 8.31
CA PRO A 115 4.94 11.69 8.71
C PRO A 115 4.20 10.85 7.65
N ALA A 116 4.41 11.16 6.36
CA ALA A 116 3.77 10.43 5.28
C ALA A 116 4.22 8.96 5.19
N VAL A 117 5.52 8.70 5.39
CA VAL A 117 6.08 7.35 5.40
C VAL A 117 5.59 6.56 6.62
N ALA A 118 5.58 7.20 7.79
CA ALA A 118 5.06 6.61 9.02
C ALA A 118 3.57 6.27 8.88
N LYS A 119 2.77 7.16 8.31
CA LYS A 119 1.36 6.91 8.01
C LYS A 119 1.19 5.65 7.14
N GLN A 120 1.91 5.55 6.02
CA GLN A 120 1.83 4.39 5.13
C GLN A 120 2.17 3.08 5.84
N ARG A 121 3.22 3.07 6.69
CA ARG A 121 3.60 1.89 7.47
C ARG A 121 2.56 1.51 8.52
N LEU A 122 1.97 2.50 9.20
CA LEU A 122 0.90 2.27 10.15
C LEU A 122 -0.35 1.66 9.48
N GLU A 123 -0.74 2.15 8.31
CA GLU A 123 -1.88 1.65 7.54
C GLU A 123 -1.66 0.24 6.95
N GLN A 124 -0.42 -0.27 6.94
CA GLN A 124 -0.11 -1.67 6.61
C GLN A 124 -0.36 -2.62 7.78
N ILE A 125 -0.49 -2.11 9.00
CA ILE A 125 -0.82 -2.94 10.16
C ILE A 125 -2.27 -3.40 10.03
N ALA A 126 -2.50 -4.70 10.18
CA ALA A 126 -3.81 -5.32 9.98
C ALA A 126 -4.95 -4.69 10.81
N TRP A 127 -4.63 -4.19 11.99
CA TRP A 127 -5.57 -3.55 12.92
C TRP A 127 -5.92 -2.09 12.58
N VAL A 128 -5.11 -1.43 11.74
CA VAL A 128 -5.26 -0.02 11.45
C VAL A 128 -6.06 0.17 10.16
N GLU A 129 -7.19 0.83 10.27
CA GLU A 129 -8.01 1.24 9.12
C GLU A 129 -7.42 2.51 8.47
N SER A 130 -7.11 3.50 9.30
CA SER A 130 -6.48 4.74 8.86
C SER A 130 -5.59 5.33 9.95
N ALA A 131 -4.55 6.05 9.54
CA ALA A 131 -3.65 6.76 10.44
C ALA A 131 -3.48 8.22 10.02
N HIS A 132 -3.48 9.11 11.00
CA HIS A 132 -3.07 10.49 10.85
C HIS A 132 -1.83 10.74 11.70
N VAL A 133 -0.74 11.15 11.04
CA VAL A 133 0.55 11.37 11.68
C VAL A 133 0.94 12.82 11.54
N GLU A 134 1.22 13.46 12.65
CA GLU A 134 1.51 14.89 12.74
C GLU A 134 2.79 15.11 13.53
N ARG A 135 3.69 15.94 13.00
CA ARG A 135 4.87 16.39 13.69
C ARG A 135 4.60 17.75 14.30
N ARG A 136 4.67 17.82 15.62
CA ARG A 136 4.50 19.07 16.39
C ARG A 136 5.83 19.49 17.01
N LEU A 137 6.36 20.57 16.51
CA LEU A 137 7.57 21.16 17.08
C LEU A 137 7.29 21.71 18.49
N PRO A 138 8.26 21.65 19.40
CA PRO A 138 9.66 21.31 19.13
C PRO A 138 9.98 19.80 19.14
N GLY A 139 9.23 18.92 19.81
CA GLY A 139 9.66 17.56 20.06
C GLY A 139 8.55 16.50 20.14
N THR A 140 7.32 16.78 19.67
CA THR A 140 6.19 15.84 19.81
C THR A 140 5.76 15.26 18.47
N ILE A 141 5.56 13.94 18.41
CA ILE A 141 4.89 13.26 17.31
C ILE A 141 3.53 12.81 17.80
N VAL A 142 2.47 13.25 17.12
CA VAL A 142 1.09 12.85 17.42
C VAL A 142 0.60 11.91 16.33
N ILE A 143 0.12 10.76 16.76
CA ILE A 143 -0.41 9.71 15.90
C ILE A 143 -1.84 9.45 16.32
N ARG A 144 -2.78 9.67 15.43
CA ARG A 144 -4.18 9.28 15.62
C ARG A 144 -4.47 8.12 14.68
N ILE A 145 -4.91 7.01 15.24
CA ILE A 145 -5.32 5.85 14.47
C ILE A 145 -6.82 5.63 14.61
N THR A 146 -7.42 5.15 13.52
CA THR A 146 -8.74 4.52 13.55
C THR A 146 -8.50 3.03 13.42
N GLU A 147 -8.93 2.26 14.41
CA GLU A 147 -8.80 0.81 14.36
C GLU A 147 -9.93 0.20 13.52
N ARG A 148 -9.61 -0.89 12.81
CA ARG A 148 -10.59 -1.68 12.07
C ARG A 148 -11.56 -2.33 13.03
N ARG A 149 -12.81 -2.38 12.64
CA ARG A 149 -13.85 -3.07 13.41
C ARG A 149 -13.94 -4.52 12.98
N ALA A 150 -13.82 -5.42 13.94
CA ALA A 150 -14.08 -6.84 13.73
C ALA A 150 -15.54 -7.05 13.28
N PHE A 151 -15.74 -7.81 12.21
CA PHE A 151 -17.04 -7.97 11.60
C PHE A 151 -17.52 -9.42 11.62
N ALA A 152 -16.62 -10.38 11.35
CA ALA A 152 -16.91 -11.81 11.36
C ALA A 152 -15.66 -12.63 11.68
N VAL A 153 -15.86 -13.88 12.09
CA VAL A 153 -14.83 -14.91 12.10
C VAL A 153 -14.92 -15.68 10.79
N TRP A 154 -13.84 -15.75 10.06
CA TRP A 154 -13.75 -16.53 8.84
C TRP A 154 -12.98 -17.82 9.07
N GLN A 155 -13.57 -18.94 8.66
CA GLN A 155 -12.95 -20.26 8.69
C GLN A 155 -12.63 -20.75 7.28
N ARG A 156 -11.35 -21.07 7.06
CA ARG A 156 -10.88 -21.70 5.84
C ARG A 156 -9.86 -22.78 6.16
N ASP A 157 -10.02 -23.97 5.60
CA ASP A 157 -9.10 -25.11 5.76
C ASP A 157 -8.78 -25.42 7.24
N GLY A 158 -9.80 -25.32 8.10
CA GLY A 158 -9.67 -25.53 9.55
C GLY A 158 -9.01 -24.41 10.33
N ARG A 159 -8.59 -23.32 9.66
CA ARG A 159 -8.01 -22.14 10.30
C ARG A 159 -9.06 -21.05 10.46
N PHE A 160 -9.00 -20.34 11.59
CA PHE A 160 -9.89 -19.24 11.90
C PHE A 160 -9.14 -17.91 11.84
N SER A 161 -9.83 -16.89 11.37
CA SER A 161 -9.31 -15.52 11.31
C SER A 161 -10.44 -14.54 11.58
N VAL A 162 -10.15 -13.45 12.27
CA VAL A 162 -11.09 -12.31 12.36
C VAL A 162 -10.91 -11.45 11.12
N ILE A 163 -12.03 -11.08 10.51
CA ILE A 163 -12.07 -10.21 9.33
C ILE A 163 -12.88 -8.96 9.60
N ASP A 164 -12.50 -7.88 8.89
CA ASP A 164 -13.28 -6.66 8.80
C ASP A 164 -14.46 -6.82 7.80
N ARG A 165 -15.24 -5.75 7.62
CA ARG A 165 -16.39 -5.75 6.72
C ARG A 165 -16.01 -5.94 5.25
N GLU A 166 -14.81 -5.54 4.86
CA GLU A 166 -14.25 -5.69 3.52
C GLU A 166 -13.58 -7.05 3.30
N GLY A 167 -13.56 -7.91 4.32
CA GLY A 167 -12.98 -9.25 4.26
C GLY A 167 -11.46 -9.27 4.47
N ARG A 168 -10.86 -8.21 4.98
CA ARG A 168 -9.44 -8.17 5.31
C ARG A 168 -9.18 -8.85 6.63
N VAL A 169 -8.16 -9.69 6.68
CA VAL A 169 -7.79 -10.40 7.91
C VAL A 169 -7.16 -9.43 8.90
N MET A 170 -7.71 -9.39 10.11
CA MET A 170 -7.25 -8.56 11.22
C MET A 170 -6.42 -9.35 12.22
N ALA A 171 -6.88 -10.55 12.60
CA ALA A 171 -6.22 -11.38 13.58
C ALA A 171 -6.44 -12.87 13.29
N THR A 172 -5.47 -13.70 13.67
CA THR A 172 -5.52 -15.16 13.59
C THR A 172 -5.38 -15.83 14.96
N GLU A 173 -5.10 -15.04 15.99
CA GLU A 173 -4.92 -15.46 17.37
C GLU A 173 -5.82 -14.66 18.30
N ARG A 174 -6.12 -15.23 19.47
CA ARG A 174 -6.97 -14.61 20.51
C ARG A 174 -8.30 -14.07 19.98
N LEU A 175 -8.96 -14.87 19.15
CA LEU A 175 -10.21 -14.47 18.48
C LEU A 175 -11.33 -14.16 19.48
N GLU A 176 -11.28 -14.75 20.67
CA GLU A 176 -12.22 -14.53 21.79
C GLU A 176 -12.20 -13.08 22.31
N ALA A 177 -11.10 -12.36 22.10
CA ALA A 177 -11.00 -10.96 22.53
C ALA A 177 -11.97 -10.03 21.77
N PHE A 178 -12.49 -10.46 20.61
CA PHE A 178 -13.42 -9.68 19.79
C PHE A 178 -14.89 -9.87 20.15
N GLY A 179 -15.17 -10.73 21.15
CA GLY A 179 -16.54 -11.05 21.51
C GLY A 179 -17.25 -11.96 20.48
N PRO A 180 -18.58 -12.09 20.60
CA PRO A 180 -19.34 -12.95 19.71
C PRO A 180 -19.46 -12.33 18.31
N LEU A 181 -18.86 -12.99 17.33
CA LEU A 181 -18.90 -12.61 15.91
C LEU A 181 -19.55 -13.75 15.09
N PRO A 182 -20.27 -13.43 14.01
CA PRO A 182 -20.81 -14.44 13.10
C PRO A 182 -19.68 -15.24 12.46
N LEU A 183 -19.88 -16.59 12.39
CA LEU A 183 -18.93 -17.49 11.75
C LEU A 183 -19.25 -17.63 10.26
N VAL A 184 -18.29 -17.34 9.41
CA VAL A 184 -18.35 -17.48 7.96
C VAL A 184 -17.36 -18.55 7.52
N VAL A 185 -17.79 -19.49 6.71
CA VAL A 185 -17.00 -20.67 6.32
C VAL A 185 -16.87 -20.75 4.80
N GLY A 186 -15.68 -21.07 4.33
CA GLY A 186 -15.42 -21.43 2.93
C GLY A 186 -14.47 -20.50 2.20
N VAL A 187 -14.05 -20.95 1.02
CA VAL A 187 -13.16 -20.19 0.13
C VAL A 187 -13.92 -19.00 -0.46
N GLY A 188 -13.29 -17.82 -0.48
CA GLY A 188 -13.88 -16.61 -1.04
C GLY A 188 -15.05 -16.02 -0.23
N ALA A 189 -15.42 -16.68 0.90
CA ALA A 189 -16.51 -16.23 1.73
C ALA A 189 -16.24 -14.87 2.39
N GLU A 190 -14.98 -14.60 2.74
CA GLU A 190 -14.54 -13.37 3.39
C GLU A 190 -14.90 -12.10 2.59
N ARG A 191 -14.85 -12.18 1.27
CA ARG A 191 -15.07 -11.01 0.37
C ARG A 191 -16.53 -10.65 0.18
N VAL A 192 -17.42 -11.62 0.41
CA VAL A 192 -18.86 -11.50 0.10
C VAL A 192 -19.75 -11.81 1.30
N ALA A 193 -19.15 -11.89 2.51
CA ALA A 193 -19.87 -12.16 3.73
C ALA A 193 -20.77 -10.99 4.17
N ALA A 194 -20.34 -9.75 3.96
CA ALA A 194 -21.02 -8.58 4.51
C ALA A 194 -22.49 -8.48 4.08
N PRO A 195 -22.87 -8.59 2.79
CA PRO A 195 -24.28 -8.56 2.39
C PRO A 195 -25.11 -9.67 3.03
N MET A 196 -24.55 -10.89 3.17
CA MET A 196 -25.26 -12.03 3.77
C MET A 196 -25.46 -11.84 5.29
N ILE A 197 -24.46 -11.32 5.99
CA ILE A 197 -24.58 -11.02 7.42
C ILE A 197 -25.59 -9.90 7.66
N ASP A 198 -25.56 -8.86 6.82
CA ASP A 198 -26.53 -7.76 6.91
C ASP A 198 -27.97 -8.24 6.64
N LEU A 199 -28.13 -9.12 5.65
CA LEU A 199 -29.41 -9.75 5.36
C LEU A 199 -29.93 -10.58 6.57
N LEU A 200 -29.06 -11.36 7.21
CA LEU A 200 -29.45 -12.10 8.42
C LEU A 200 -29.77 -11.16 9.58
N ARG A 201 -29.08 -10.03 9.73
CA ARG A 201 -29.43 -9.03 10.76
C ARG A 201 -30.81 -8.42 10.57
N SER A 202 -31.34 -8.39 9.35
CA SER A 202 -32.71 -7.94 9.09
C SER A 202 -33.78 -8.99 9.48
N ALA A 203 -33.38 -10.23 9.74
CA ALA A 203 -34.24 -11.34 10.17
C ALA A 203 -33.69 -11.98 11.46
N PRO A 204 -33.80 -11.30 12.62
CA PRO A 204 -33.18 -11.72 13.87
C PRO A 204 -33.65 -13.10 14.34
N GLU A 205 -34.92 -13.45 14.08
CA GLU A 205 -35.48 -14.78 14.40
C GLU A 205 -34.80 -15.95 13.67
N ILE A 206 -34.14 -15.65 12.52
CA ILE A 206 -33.30 -16.60 11.79
C ILE A 206 -31.85 -16.49 12.27
N ALA A 207 -31.32 -15.23 12.36
CA ALA A 207 -29.96 -14.97 12.74
C ALA A 207 -29.56 -15.59 14.07
N ASP A 208 -30.43 -15.50 15.09
CA ASP A 208 -30.21 -16.03 16.45
C ASP A 208 -30.07 -17.57 16.49
N ARG A 209 -30.54 -18.25 15.44
CA ARG A 209 -30.43 -19.70 15.29
C ARG A 209 -29.24 -20.15 14.45
N VAL A 210 -28.61 -19.21 13.71
CA VAL A 210 -27.50 -19.52 12.81
C VAL A 210 -26.22 -19.70 13.60
N GLN A 211 -25.59 -20.85 13.47
CA GLN A 211 -24.27 -21.14 13.99
C GLN A 211 -23.16 -20.72 13.03
N ALA A 212 -23.36 -20.97 11.71
CA ALA A 212 -22.39 -20.67 10.69
C ALA A 212 -23.05 -20.37 9.33
N ILE A 213 -22.41 -19.49 8.59
CA ILE A 213 -22.79 -19.08 7.22
C ILE A 213 -21.75 -19.71 6.29
N ILE A 214 -22.14 -20.68 5.46
CA ILE A 214 -21.20 -21.51 4.70
C ILE A 214 -21.30 -21.16 3.22
N ARG A 215 -20.18 -20.73 2.63
CA ARG A 215 -20.06 -20.50 1.19
C ARG A 215 -19.76 -21.81 0.48
N VAL A 216 -20.67 -22.26 -0.37
CA VAL A 216 -20.54 -23.51 -1.11
C VAL A 216 -20.17 -23.24 -2.56
N SER A 217 -19.04 -23.81 -3.01
CA SER A 217 -18.52 -23.67 -4.38
C SER A 217 -18.40 -22.20 -4.84
N GLU A 218 -18.10 -21.29 -3.92
CA GLU A 218 -17.96 -19.86 -4.15
C GLU A 218 -19.18 -19.16 -4.78
N ARG A 219 -20.35 -19.80 -4.76
CA ARG A 219 -21.56 -19.31 -5.44
C ARG A 219 -22.74 -19.08 -4.52
N ARG A 220 -23.12 -20.10 -3.75
CA ARG A 220 -24.34 -20.11 -2.94
C ARG A 220 -24.02 -20.15 -1.45
N TRP A 221 -25.01 -19.83 -0.65
CA TRP A 221 -24.91 -19.87 0.79
C TRP A 221 -25.75 -21.00 1.39
N ASN A 222 -25.21 -21.67 2.39
CA ASN A 222 -25.92 -22.52 3.31
C ASN A 222 -25.81 -21.91 4.71
N LEU A 223 -26.88 -22.05 5.51
CA LEU A 223 -26.86 -21.66 6.91
C LEU A 223 -26.86 -22.94 7.75
N ARG A 224 -25.86 -23.12 8.59
CA ARG A 224 -25.84 -24.16 9.61
C ARG A 224 -26.51 -23.59 10.85
N LEU A 225 -27.58 -24.28 11.33
CA LEU A 225 -28.24 -23.89 12.54
C LEU A 225 -27.60 -24.53 13.79
N GLN A 226 -27.84 -23.94 14.96
CA GLN A 226 -27.32 -24.43 16.25
C GLN A 226 -27.81 -25.85 16.58
N ASN A 227 -29.00 -26.26 16.10
CA ASN A 227 -29.54 -27.62 16.22
C ASN A 227 -28.94 -28.61 15.20
N GLY A 228 -27.96 -28.18 14.40
CA GLY A 228 -27.28 -29.00 13.40
C GLY A 228 -27.99 -29.10 12.04
N ALA A 229 -29.15 -28.48 11.87
CA ALA A 229 -29.82 -28.46 10.57
C ALA A 229 -29.14 -27.56 9.57
N ASP A 230 -29.17 -27.92 8.27
CA ASP A 230 -28.65 -27.11 7.17
C ASP A 230 -29.80 -26.48 6.38
N ILE A 231 -29.73 -25.17 6.14
CA ILE A 231 -30.60 -24.44 5.24
C ILE A 231 -29.83 -24.12 3.99
N MET A 232 -30.28 -24.62 2.85
CA MET A 232 -29.64 -24.40 1.54
C MET A 232 -30.37 -23.28 0.82
N LEU A 233 -29.70 -22.14 0.61
CA LEU A 233 -30.28 -20.97 -0.04
C LEU A 233 -30.09 -21.04 -1.57
N PRO A 234 -31.02 -20.45 -2.34
CA PRO A 234 -30.87 -20.28 -3.78
C PRO A 234 -29.79 -19.25 -4.08
N GLU A 235 -29.04 -19.46 -5.16
CA GLU A 235 -28.03 -18.50 -5.65
C GLU A 235 -28.72 -17.25 -6.20
N GLY A 236 -28.32 -16.05 -5.74
CA GLY A 236 -28.82 -14.76 -6.22
C GLY A 236 -30.24 -14.38 -5.75
N HIS A 237 -30.90 -15.23 -4.94
CA HIS A 237 -32.25 -14.97 -4.41
C HIS A 237 -32.30 -15.20 -2.90
N GLU A 238 -31.18 -14.94 -2.23
CA GLU A 238 -31.00 -15.19 -0.80
C GLU A 238 -31.98 -14.38 0.04
N GLU A 239 -32.25 -13.12 -0.34
CA GLU A 239 -33.16 -12.21 0.36
C GLU A 239 -34.59 -12.76 0.35
N ALA A 240 -35.11 -13.15 -0.81
CA ALA A 240 -36.45 -13.72 -0.92
C ALA A 240 -36.58 -15.04 -0.14
N ALA A 241 -35.49 -15.85 -0.13
CA ALA A 241 -35.47 -17.11 0.63
C ALA A 241 -35.46 -16.87 2.14
N ILE A 242 -34.69 -15.93 2.64
CA ILE A 242 -34.66 -15.56 4.08
C ILE A 242 -36.01 -15.00 4.51
N THR A 243 -36.60 -14.10 3.73
CA THR A 243 -37.95 -13.54 4.00
C THR A 243 -38.98 -14.66 4.08
N ARG A 244 -39.02 -15.57 3.10
CA ARG A 244 -39.92 -16.72 3.11
C ARG A 244 -39.66 -17.65 4.30
N LEU A 245 -38.42 -17.84 4.68
CA LEU A 245 -38.05 -18.67 5.83
C LEU A 245 -38.55 -18.02 7.14
N ALA A 246 -38.41 -16.70 7.28
CA ALA A 246 -38.93 -15.95 8.42
C ALA A 246 -40.46 -16.04 8.53
N GLU A 247 -41.18 -15.92 7.40
CA GLU A 247 -42.64 -16.12 7.38
C GLU A 247 -43.05 -17.52 7.80
N LEU A 248 -42.36 -18.56 7.33
CA LEU A 248 -42.60 -19.95 7.71
C LEU A 248 -42.26 -20.20 9.18
N GLN A 249 -41.22 -19.56 9.70
CA GLN A 249 -40.91 -19.65 11.13
C GLN A 249 -41.98 -18.98 11.97
N ALA A 250 -42.45 -17.80 11.58
CA ALA A 250 -43.49 -17.09 12.33
C ALA A 250 -44.82 -17.82 12.32
N ARG A 251 -45.23 -18.42 11.19
CA ARG A 251 -46.51 -19.09 11.02
C ARG A 251 -46.51 -20.50 11.55
N ASP A 252 -45.50 -21.31 11.17
CA ASP A 252 -45.50 -22.78 11.33
C ASP A 252 -44.44 -23.28 12.32
N ARG A 253 -43.62 -22.37 12.89
CA ARG A 253 -42.47 -22.67 13.75
C ARG A 253 -41.56 -23.74 13.12
N LEU A 254 -41.29 -23.61 11.83
CA LEU A 254 -40.58 -24.60 11.04
C LEU A 254 -39.21 -24.95 11.65
N LEU A 255 -38.42 -23.96 12.07
CA LEU A 255 -37.08 -24.17 12.59
C LEU A 255 -37.03 -24.73 14.01
N ASP A 256 -38.17 -24.80 14.71
CA ASP A 256 -38.29 -25.39 16.04
C ASP A 256 -38.53 -26.92 15.96
N ARG A 257 -38.73 -27.44 14.75
CA ARG A 257 -38.93 -28.88 14.51
C ARG A 257 -37.59 -29.61 14.44
N PRO A 258 -37.55 -30.95 14.68
CA PRO A 258 -36.32 -31.73 14.52
C PRO A 258 -35.93 -31.86 13.04
N LEU A 259 -35.29 -30.84 12.51
CA LEU A 259 -34.86 -30.76 11.11
C LEU A 259 -33.46 -31.31 10.93
N ALA A 260 -33.24 -32.02 9.82
CA ALA A 260 -31.91 -32.32 9.29
C ALA A 260 -31.51 -31.32 8.21
N ALA A 261 -32.43 -30.94 7.35
CA ALA A 261 -32.17 -29.94 6.31
C ALA A 261 -33.45 -29.27 5.77
N VAL A 262 -33.30 -28.03 5.32
CA VAL A 262 -34.31 -27.29 4.55
C VAL A 262 -33.67 -26.84 3.23
N ASP A 263 -34.15 -27.39 2.12
CA ASP A 263 -33.66 -27.04 0.78
C ASP A 263 -34.60 -26.04 0.13
N MET A 264 -34.09 -24.84 -0.09
CA MET A 264 -34.78 -23.72 -0.71
C MET A 264 -34.16 -23.32 -2.07
N ARG A 265 -33.28 -24.14 -2.62
CA ARG A 265 -32.59 -23.84 -3.87
C ARG A 265 -33.52 -23.71 -5.09
N LEU A 266 -34.68 -24.30 -5.02
CA LEU A 266 -35.72 -24.16 -6.04
C LEU A 266 -36.76 -23.15 -5.57
N PRO A 267 -37.09 -22.11 -6.40
CA PRO A 267 -37.95 -21.00 -5.95
C PRO A 267 -39.41 -21.44 -5.74
N ASP A 268 -39.87 -22.49 -6.45
CA ASP A 268 -41.24 -23.00 -6.47
C ASP A 268 -41.54 -24.01 -5.37
N ARG A 269 -40.51 -24.61 -4.77
CA ARG A 269 -40.67 -25.62 -3.75
C ARG A 269 -39.67 -25.50 -2.61
N LEU A 270 -40.15 -25.95 -1.45
CA LEU A 270 -39.33 -26.11 -0.25
C LEU A 270 -39.34 -27.56 0.14
N VAL A 271 -38.15 -28.15 0.25
CA VAL A 271 -38.01 -29.57 0.67
C VAL A 271 -37.46 -29.59 2.10
N VAL A 272 -38.26 -30.19 2.99
CA VAL A 272 -37.88 -30.33 4.39
C VAL A 272 -37.47 -31.78 4.64
N ARG A 273 -36.29 -31.99 5.19
CA ARG A 273 -35.82 -33.28 5.66
C ARG A 273 -35.82 -33.26 7.19
N MET A 274 -36.60 -34.21 7.76
CA MET A 274 -36.64 -34.39 9.21
C MET A 274 -35.43 -35.20 9.68
N GLN A 275 -34.99 -34.96 10.92
CA GLN A 275 -34.00 -35.79 11.58
C GLN A 275 -34.58 -37.19 11.81
N ALA A 276 -33.84 -38.23 11.45
CA ALA A 276 -34.25 -39.57 11.78
C ALA A 276 -34.31 -39.72 13.32
N PRO A 277 -35.34 -40.38 13.87
CA PRO A 277 -35.35 -40.68 15.30
C PRO A 277 -34.06 -41.44 15.65
N ALA A 278 -33.41 -41.02 16.75
CA ALA A 278 -32.21 -41.69 17.24
C ALA A 278 -32.54 -43.19 17.42
N GLN A 279 -31.90 -44.06 16.62
CA GLN A 279 -32.00 -45.50 16.87
C GLN A 279 -31.41 -45.75 18.26
N PRO A 280 -32.16 -46.37 19.17
CA PRO A 280 -31.58 -46.77 20.45
C PRO A 280 -30.37 -47.65 20.16
N ALA A 281 -29.23 -47.29 20.75
CA ALA A 281 -28.00 -48.08 20.62
C ALA A 281 -28.33 -49.54 20.92
N ALA A 282 -28.10 -50.40 19.92
CA ALA A 282 -28.26 -51.83 20.12
C ALA A 282 -27.46 -52.24 21.37
N PRO A 283 -28.03 -53.00 22.31
CA PRO A 283 -27.31 -53.41 23.51
C PRO A 283 -26.02 -54.10 23.07
N ALA A 284 -24.89 -53.65 23.60
CA ALA A 284 -23.59 -54.23 23.33
C ALA A 284 -23.67 -55.72 23.65
N THR A 285 -23.63 -56.59 22.65
CA THR A 285 -23.55 -58.04 22.80
C THR A 285 -22.23 -58.31 23.49
N THR A 286 -22.30 -58.60 24.80
CA THR A 286 -21.14 -59.05 25.57
C THR A 286 -20.67 -60.36 24.95
N PRO A 287 -19.43 -60.47 24.49
CA PRO A 287 -18.95 -61.75 23.95
C PRO A 287 -18.97 -62.79 25.07
N ALA A 288 -19.74 -63.90 24.84
CA ALA A 288 -19.77 -65.01 25.71
C ALA A 288 -18.36 -65.55 25.95
N ARG A 289 -17.94 -65.51 27.21
CA ARG A 289 -16.66 -66.06 27.69
C ARG A 289 -16.74 -67.59 27.50
N SER A 290 -16.09 -68.11 26.46
CA SER A 290 -15.89 -69.55 26.29
C SER A 290 -15.03 -70.07 27.43
N GLN A 291 -15.70 -70.71 28.38
CA GLN A 291 -15.01 -71.58 29.32
C GLN A 291 -14.58 -72.81 28.53
N ARG A 292 -13.29 -72.97 28.32
CA ARG A 292 -12.66 -74.27 28.04
C ARG A 292 -12.19 -74.82 29.37
N GLY A 293 -12.80 -75.96 29.74
CA GLY A 293 -12.30 -76.92 30.75
C GLY A 293 -11.06 -77.69 30.21
#